data_d66897299ec2681accbabb0f98975d28
#
_entry.id   d66897299ec2681accbabb0f98975d28
#
_cell.length_a   1.000
_cell.length_b   1.000
_cell.length_c   1.000
_cell.angle_alpha   90.00
_cell.angle_beta   90.00
_cell.angle_gamma   90.00
#
_symmetry.space_group_name_H-M   'P 1'
#
loop_
_entity.id
_entity.type
_entity.pdbx_description
1 polymer ?
#
loop_
_entity_poly.entity_id
_entity_poly.type
_entity_poly.pdbx_seq_one_letter_code
_entity_poly.pdbx_strand_id
1 'polypeptide(L)'
;MRVANIGDFNGDGVDDFAVGAANNGPNGTSDNGAAYVVFGASGGLPAGLTPGDLNGANGFTIPGASFGGSTGDLLGNAITGVGDMNGDGFDDLAVSAFYGDPNGVGGREGQAYILYGKAAPMSANVYPATLSANEVSIISGGNFDSEFVNDISSAGDVNGDGFDDLIVGAFRAADPNDYGSGSSYVVFGKASGFSATLDLS
;
A
#
# COMPACT_ATOMS: atom_id res chain seq x y z
N MET A 1 2.69 6.92 12.56
CA MET A 1 3.86 6.72 11.69
C MET A 1 4.22 5.25 11.73
N ARG A 2 4.43 4.64 10.58
CA ARG A 2 4.84 3.24 10.39
C ARG A 2 6.11 3.24 9.53
N VAL A 3 6.96 2.24 9.69
CA VAL A 3 8.19 2.08 8.90
C VAL A 3 8.31 0.61 8.52
N ALA A 4 8.67 0.33 7.26
CA ALA A 4 8.87 -1.02 6.75
C ALA A 4 10.13 -1.08 5.87
N ASN A 5 10.89 -2.17 5.95
CA ASN A 5 11.77 -2.61 4.89
C ASN A 5 10.87 -3.14 3.77
N ILE A 6 11.14 -2.78 2.53
CA ILE A 6 10.35 -3.20 1.37
C ILE A 6 11.18 -3.99 0.35
N GLY A 7 12.38 -4.45 0.76
CA GLY A 7 13.29 -5.16 -0.12
C GLY A 7 13.83 -4.28 -1.24
N ASP A 8 14.23 -4.89 -2.32
CA ASP A 8 14.77 -4.21 -3.53
C ASP A 8 13.62 -3.88 -4.51
N PHE A 9 12.81 -2.88 -4.13
CA PHE A 9 11.64 -2.44 -4.90
C PHE A 9 12.01 -1.89 -6.28
N ASN A 10 13.21 -1.29 -6.40
CA ASN A 10 13.66 -0.66 -7.64
C ASN A 10 14.61 -1.54 -8.49
N GLY A 11 15.05 -2.68 -7.98
CA GLY A 11 15.91 -3.65 -8.68
C GLY A 11 17.37 -3.22 -8.82
N ASP A 12 17.86 -2.36 -7.92
CA ASP A 12 19.26 -1.88 -7.98
C ASP A 12 20.24 -2.70 -7.11
N GLY A 13 19.73 -3.71 -6.39
CA GLY A 13 20.49 -4.60 -5.52
C GLY A 13 20.71 -4.08 -4.12
N VAL A 14 20.00 -3.00 -3.71
CA VAL A 14 20.04 -2.43 -2.37
C VAL A 14 18.64 -2.35 -1.81
N ASP A 15 18.44 -2.85 -0.59
CA ASP A 15 17.12 -2.79 0.05
C ASP A 15 16.60 -1.36 0.22
N ASP A 16 15.32 -1.19 -0.03
CA ASP A 16 14.55 0.04 0.07
C ASP A 16 13.70 0.05 1.34
N PHE A 17 13.19 1.20 1.75
CA PHE A 17 12.27 1.30 2.86
C PHE A 17 11.13 2.27 2.61
N ALA A 18 10.05 2.08 3.33
CA ALA A 18 8.89 2.95 3.24
C ALA A 18 8.45 3.46 4.62
N VAL A 19 7.87 4.67 4.62
CA VAL A 19 7.34 5.34 5.81
C VAL A 19 5.90 5.73 5.59
N GLY A 20 4.99 5.18 6.39
CA GLY A 20 3.58 5.55 6.40
C GLY A 20 3.29 6.68 7.40
N ALA A 21 2.55 7.68 6.97
CA ALA A 21 2.20 8.88 7.75
C ALA A 21 0.70 9.22 7.60
N ALA A 22 -0.16 8.35 8.14
CA ALA A 22 -1.62 8.38 7.93
C ALA A 22 -2.31 9.71 8.30
N ASN A 23 -1.78 10.43 9.30
CA ASN A 23 -2.37 11.70 9.75
C ASN A 23 -1.65 12.94 9.21
N ASN A 24 -0.83 12.80 8.19
CA ASN A 24 0.02 13.88 7.69
C ASN A 24 0.11 13.83 6.16
N GLY A 25 -0.88 14.41 5.51
CA GLY A 25 -0.87 14.52 4.06
C GLY A 25 0.19 15.50 3.56
N PRO A 26 0.78 15.27 2.37
CA PRO A 26 1.62 16.25 1.72
C PRO A 26 0.81 17.53 1.49
N ASN A 27 1.46 18.68 1.63
CA ASN A 27 0.85 20.02 1.52
C ASN A 27 -0.05 20.46 2.70
N GLY A 28 0.08 19.84 3.89
CA GLY A 28 -0.64 20.29 5.09
C GLY A 28 -2.14 19.97 5.07
N THR A 29 -2.59 19.07 4.21
CA THR A 29 -3.93 18.50 4.28
C THR A 29 -3.94 17.48 5.40
N SER A 30 -4.54 17.81 6.52
CA SER A 30 -4.74 16.88 7.62
C SER A 30 -5.64 15.71 7.16
N ASP A 31 -5.32 14.52 7.62
CA ASP A 31 -6.10 13.29 7.50
C ASP A 31 -6.10 12.56 6.14
N ASN A 32 -5.50 13.11 5.08
CA ASN A 32 -5.34 12.35 3.83
C ASN A 32 -4.28 11.24 3.97
N GLY A 33 -3.26 11.48 4.80
CA GLY A 33 -2.14 10.58 4.90
C GLY A 33 -1.20 10.63 3.70
N ALA A 34 -0.10 9.93 3.82
CA ALA A 34 0.86 9.67 2.74
C ALA A 34 1.72 8.47 3.08
N ALA A 35 2.31 7.86 2.06
CA ALA A 35 3.46 6.98 2.22
C ALA A 35 4.64 7.54 1.43
N TYR A 36 5.84 7.36 1.97
CA TYR A 36 7.09 7.81 1.37
C TYR A 36 7.96 6.57 1.16
N VAL A 37 8.33 6.32 -0.07
CA VAL A 37 9.27 5.27 -0.45
C VAL A 37 10.62 5.92 -0.67
N VAL A 38 11.65 5.37 -0.06
CA VAL A 38 13.03 5.85 -0.17
C VAL A 38 13.90 4.70 -0.70
N PHE A 39 14.50 4.92 -1.83
CA PHE A 39 15.42 3.94 -2.40
C PHE A 39 16.75 3.94 -1.67
N GLY A 40 17.21 2.74 -1.34
CA GLY A 40 18.54 2.53 -0.80
C GLY A 40 19.63 3.00 -1.75
N ALA A 41 20.83 3.10 -1.26
CA ALA A 41 21.96 3.44 -2.10
C ALA A 41 23.25 2.83 -1.54
N SER A 42 24.06 2.21 -2.37
CA SER A 42 25.32 1.58 -1.99
C SER A 42 26.34 2.54 -1.33
N GLY A 43 26.19 3.85 -1.58
CA GLY A 43 26.97 4.93 -0.96
C GLY A 43 26.36 5.51 0.32
N GLY A 44 25.21 5.00 0.76
CA GLY A 44 24.40 5.54 1.84
C GLY A 44 23.52 6.72 1.41
N LEU A 45 22.53 7.01 2.22
CA LEU A 45 21.58 8.10 1.95
C LEU A 45 22.15 9.46 2.37
N PRO A 46 21.79 10.55 1.71
CA PRO A 46 22.19 11.89 2.12
C PRO A 46 21.63 12.22 3.52
N ALA A 47 22.45 12.87 4.34
CA ALA A 47 22.01 13.32 5.65
C ALA A 47 20.89 14.39 5.51
N GLY A 48 19.81 14.22 6.32
CA GLY A 48 18.71 15.18 6.34
C GLY A 48 17.74 15.06 5.18
N LEU A 49 17.66 13.89 4.53
CA LEU A 49 16.67 13.61 3.51
C LEU A 49 15.25 13.87 4.03
N THR A 50 14.49 14.65 3.30
CA THR A 50 13.10 14.99 3.60
C THR A 50 12.16 14.47 2.52
N PRO A 51 10.85 14.33 2.77
CA PRO A 51 9.89 13.96 1.72
C PRO A 51 9.92 14.86 0.48
N GLY A 52 10.26 16.15 0.65
CA GLY A 52 10.37 17.09 -0.45
C GLY A 52 11.58 16.87 -1.38
N ASP A 53 12.52 16.04 -0.98
CA ASP A 53 13.71 15.71 -1.77
C ASP A 53 13.50 14.46 -2.66
N LEU A 54 12.36 13.78 -2.48
CA LEU A 54 12.01 12.60 -3.29
C LEU A 54 11.63 13.04 -4.70
N ASN A 55 12.30 12.47 -5.70
CA ASN A 55 12.25 12.96 -7.08
C ASN A 55 12.02 11.84 -8.13
N GLY A 56 11.72 10.63 -7.67
CA GLY A 56 11.52 9.44 -8.50
C GLY A 56 12.80 8.65 -8.80
N ALA A 57 13.97 9.25 -8.63
CA ALA A 57 15.26 8.55 -8.77
C ALA A 57 15.81 8.07 -7.42
N ASN A 58 15.46 8.73 -6.34
CA ASN A 58 15.86 8.41 -4.96
C ASN A 58 14.68 7.95 -4.08
N GLY A 59 13.51 7.80 -4.67
CA GLY A 59 12.28 7.47 -4.00
C GLY A 59 11.12 8.31 -4.49
N PHE A 60 9.94 8.09 -3.92
CA PHE A 60 8.70 8.78 -4.33
C PHE A 60 7.70 8.89 -3.16
N THR A 61 6.72 9.75 -3.35
CA THR A 61 5.59 9.91 -2.43
C THR A 61 4.34 9.27 -3.01
N ILE A 62 3.58 8.56 -2.17
CA ILE A 62 2.22 8.11 -2.46
C ILE A 62 1.30 9.02 -1.64
N PRO A 63 0.69 10.05 -2.25
CA PRO A 63 -0.23 10.93 -1.53
C PRO A 63 -1.55 10.22 -1.31
N GLY A 64 -2.13 10.36 -0.12
CA GLY A 64 -3.49 9.96 0.15
C GLY A 64 -4.52 10.84 -0.56
N ALA A 65 -5.70 10.32 -0.77
CA ALA A 65 -6.80 11.00 -1.43
C ALA A 65 -7.70 11.74 -0.41
N SER A 66 -8.38 12.79 -0.88
CA SER A 66 -9.45 13.46 -0.13
C SER A 66 -10.80 13.05 -0.71
N PHE A 67 -11.72 12.66 0.15
CA PHE A 67 -13.10 12.39 -0.24
C PHE A 67 -14.03 13.41 0.38
N GLY A 68 -14.74 14.18 -0.47
CA GLY A 68 -15.90 14.95 -0.06
C GLY A 68 -15.74 16.01 1.05
N GLY A 69 -14.54 16.54 1.29
CA GLY A 69 -14.37 17.82 1.97
C GLY A 69 -13.93 17.83 3.43
N SER A 70 -13.75 16.72 4.15
CA SER A 70 -13.29 16.79 5.55
C SER A 70 -12.52 15.59 6.08
N THR A 71 -12.55 14.45 5.45
CA THR A 71 -11.81 13.26 5.89
C THR A 71 -11.05 12.69 4.72
N GLY A 72 -9.73 12.53 4.88
CA GLY A 72 -8.88 11.81 3.94
C GLY A 72 -8.96 10.30 4.14
N ASP A 73 -8.30 9.58 3.25
CA ASP A 73 -8.28 8.11 3.26
C ASP A 73 -7.31 7.50 4.29
N LEU A 74 -6.57 8.34 5.04
CA LEU A 74 -5.54 7.91 6.00
C LEU A 74 -4.51 6.96 5.39
N LEU A 75 -4.08 7.22 4.16
CA LEU A 75 -3.08 6.41 3.48
C LEU A 75 -1.79 6.31 4.29
N GLY A 76 -1.23 5.11 4.38
CA GLY A 76 -0.05 4.83 5.18
C GLY A 76 -0.38 4.45 6.64
N ASN A 77 -1.63 4.12 6.95
CA ASN A 77 -2.00 3.59 8.27
C ASN A 77 -1.30 2.26 8.57
N ALA A 78 -1.24 1.35 7.60
CA ALA A 78 -0.36 0.20 7.61
C ALA A 78 0.48 0.18 6.34
N ILE A 79 1.71 -0.32 6.42
CA ILE A 79 2.66 -0.41 5.30
C ILE A 79 3.62 -1.56 5.53
N THR A 80 3.90 -2.33 4.51
CA THR A 80 4.81 -3.48 4.57
C THR A 80 5.40 -3.79 3.20
N GLY A 81 6.66 -4.23 3.15
CA GLY A 81 7.18 -4.96 1.99
C GLY A 81 6.55 -6.34 1.97
N VAL A 82 6.19 -6.82 0.81
CA VAL A 82 5.52 -8.12 0.66
C VAL A 82 6.34 -9.14 -0.12
N GLY A 83 7.57 -8.77 -0.54
CA GLY A 83 8.37 -9.58 -1.44
C GLY A 83 7.81 -9.57 -2.86
N ASP A 84 8.21 -10.52 -3.68
CA ASP A 84 7.82 -10.61 -5.10
C ASP A 84 6.50 -11.39 -5.24
N MET A 85 5.36 -10.68 -5.11
CA MET A 85 4.03 -11.29 -5.20
C MET A 85 3.60 -11.65 -6.64
N ASN A 86 4.20 -11.01 -7.64
CA ASN A 86 3.82 -11.20 -9.05
C ASN A 86 4.84 -12.00 -9.86
N GLY A 87 6.03 -12.30 -9.29
CA GLY A 87 7.09 -13.08 -9.92
C GLY A 87 7.86 -12.34 -11.00
N ASP A 88 7.94 -11.01 -10.94
CA ASP A 88 8.67 -10.22 -11.93
C ASP A 88 10.12 -9.91 -11.55
N GLY A 89 10.53 -10.31 -10.34
CA GLY A 89 11.88 -10.18 -9.82
C GLY A 89 12.15 -8.89 -9.08
N PHE A 90 11.14 -8.08 -8.82
CA PHE A 90 11.19 -6.90 -7.95
C PHE A 90 10.38 -7.17 -6.69
N ASP A 91 10.82 -6.65 -5.56
CA ASP A 91 10.01 -6.71 -4.35
C ASP A 91 8.86 -5.71 -4.41
N ASP A 92 7.71 -6.07 -3.85
CA ASP A 92 6.47 -5.31 -3.90
C ASP A 92 6.16 -4.63 -2.55
N LEU A 93 5.32 -3.60 -2.60
CA LEU A 93 4.89 -2.81 -1.46
C LEU A 93 3.38 -2.89 -1.27
N ALA A 94 2.92 -3.22 -0.05
CA ALA A 94 1.53 -3.03 0.33
C ALA A 94 1.37 -1.83 1.26
N VAL A 95 0.34 -0.99 0.99
CA VAL A 95 0.00 0.18 1.81
C VAL A 95 -1.51 0.29 1.97
N SER A 96 -1.99 0.52 3.19
CA SER A 96 -3.41 0.70 3.47
C SER A 96 -3.84 2.16 3.42
N ALA A 97 -5.06 2.38 2.95
CA ALA A 97 -5.85 3.59 3.05
C ALA A 97 -7.07 3.26 3.91
N PHE A 98 -6.96 3.47 5.22
CA PHE A 98 -7.89 2.94 6.22
C PHE A 98 -9.33 3.43 6.05
N TYR A 99 -9.50 4.65 5.54
CA TYR A 99 -10.79 5.24 5.18
C TYR A 99 -10.97 5.36 3.66
N GLY A 100 -10.22 4.59 2.89
CA GLY A 100 -10.35 4.60 1.43
C GLY A 100 -11.80 4.37 0.99
N ASP A 101 -12.21 5.10 -0.03
CA ASP A 101 -13.54 5.01 -0.62
C ASP A 101 -13.40 4.59 -2.09
N PRO A 102 -13.30 3.29 -2.37
CA PRO A 102 -13.10 2.79 -3.73
C PRO A 102 -14.27 3.11 -4.66
N ASN A 103 -15.45 3.36 -4.12
CA ASN A 103 -16.67 3.60 -4.88
C ASN A 103 -16.99 5.10 -5.05
N GLY A 104 -16.29 6.00 -4.32
CA GLY A 104 -16.49 7.44 -4.41
C GLY A 104 -17.84 7.93 -3.87
N VAL A 105 -18.52 7.14 -3.04
CA VAL A 105 -19.85 7.45 -2.51
C VAL A 105 -19.84 8.05 -1.10
N GLY A 106 -18.61 8.28 -0.55
CA GLY A 106 -18.43 8.89 0.77
C GLY A 106 -18.47 7.91 1.92
N GLY A 107 -18.30 6.61 1.66
CA GLY A 107 -18.12 5.56 2.66
C GLY A 107 -16.71 5.59 3.28
N ARG A 108 -16.50 4.79 4.32
CA ARG A 108 -15.19 4.50 4.92
C ARG A 108 -14.94 3.00 4.82
N GLU A 109 -14.96 2.51 3.61
CA GLU A 109 -14.89 1.08 3.35
C GLU A 109 -13.51 0.52 3.67
N GLY A 110 -12.47 1.34 3.48
CA GLY A 110 -11.08 0.93 3.59
C GLY A 110 -10.61 0.18 2.36
N GLN A 111 -9.36 0.41 2.00
CA GLN A 111 -8.71 -0.30 0.89
C GLN A 111 -7.21 -0.43 1.15
N ALA A 112 -6.58 -1.33 0.45
CA ALA A 112 -5.13 -1.39 0.36
C ALA A 112 -4.70 -1.39 -1.10
N TYR A 113 -3.48 -0.94 -1.31
CA TYR A 113 -2.81 -0.97 -2.60
C TYR A 113 -1.62 -1.91 -2.51
N ILE A 114 -1.50 -2.83 -3.46
CA ILE A 114 -0.25 -3.55 -3.73
C ILE A 114 0.40 -2.82 -4.91
N LEU A 115 1.50 -2.12 -4.67
CA LEU A 115 2.30 -1.50 -5.71
C LEU A 115 3.41 -2.47 -6.10
N TYR A 116 3.48 -2.77 -7.38
CA TYR A 116 4.51 -3.64 -7.92
C TYR A 116 5.81 -2.89 -8.13
N GLY A 117 6.90 -3.53 -7.70
CA GLY A 117 8.24 -3.03 -7.88
C GLY A 117 8.60 -2.88 -9.36
N LYS A 118 9.49 -1.98 -9.65
CA LYS A 118 10.02 -1.78 -11.01
C LYS A 118 11.23 -0.87 -11.03
N ALA A 119 12.04 -0.98 -12.07
CA ALA A 119 13.23 -0.17 -12.23
C ALA A 119 12.94 1.35 -12.16
N ALA A 120 13.78 2.06 -11.40
CA ALA A 120 13.77 3.52 -11.35
C ALA A 120 14.24 4.14 -12.70
N PRO A 121 13.93 5.43 -13.02
CA PRO A 121 13.18 6.36 -12.19
C PRO A 121 11.66 6.20 -12.29
N MET A 122 10.99 6.57 -11.22
CA MET A 122 9.53 6.68 -11.14
C MET A 122 9.07 8.15 -11.16
N SER A 123 7.77 8.40 -11.11
CA SER A 123 7.26 9.74 -10.83
C SER A 123 7.55 10.11 -9.37
N ALA A 124 7.89 11.37 -9.08
CA ALA A 124 8.10 11.84 -7.70
C ALA A 124 6.84 11.69 -6.83
N ASN A 125 5.66 11.73 -7.44
CA ASN A 125 4.38 11.43 -6.81
C ASN A 125 3.69 10.30 -7.59
N VAL A 126 3.32 9.25 -6.89
CA VAL A 126 2.64 8.08 -7.44
C VAL A 126 1.22 8.04 -6.88
N TYR A 127 0.23 8.10 -7.74
CA TYR A 127 -1.19 8.06 -7.38
C TYR A 127 -1.76 6.69 -7.76
N PRO A 128 -2.01 5.77 -6.82
CA PRO A 128 -2.43 4.40 -7.14
C PRO A 128 -3.63 4.33 -8.07
N ALA A 129 -4.63 5.21 -7.89
CA ALA A 129 -5.82 5.26 -8.72
C ALA A 129 -5.56 5.61 -10.21
N THR A 130 -4.36 6.07 -10.56
CA THR A 130 -3.99 6.43 -11.95
C THR A 130 -3.09 5.40 -12.62
N LEU A 131 -2.68 4.38 -11.88
CA LEU A 131 -1.79 3.33 -12.37
C LEU A 131 -2.57 2.23 -13.11
N SER A 132 -1.87 1.52 -13.97
CA SER A 132 -2.41 0.34 -14.66
C SER A 132 -2.41 -0.89 -13.73
N ALA A 133 -3.16 -1.93 -14.10
CA ALA A 133 -3.20 -3.18 -13.36
C ALA A 133 -1.84 -3.91 -13.26
N ASN A 134 -0.89 -3.58 -14.13
CA ASN A 134 0.47 -4.12 -14.08
C ASN A 134 1.36 -3.37 -13.08
N GLU A 135 0.89 -2.27 -12.51
CA GLU A 135 1.64 -1.42 -11.60
C GLU A 135 1.04 -1.38 -10.20
N VAL A 136 -0.28 -1.63 -10.11
CA VAL A 136 -0.99 -1.64 -8.84
C VAL A 136 -2.18 -2.57 -8.86
N SER A 137 -2.44 -3.24 -7.75
CA SER A 137 -3.71 -3.88 -7.47
C SER A 137 -4.35 -3.27 -6.23
N ILE A 138 -5.66 -3.03 -6.30
CA ILE A 138 -6.45 -2.47 -5.22
C ILE A 138 -7.17 -3.61 -4.52
N ILE A 139 -6.97 -3.74 -3.22
CA ILE A 139 -7.73 -4.65 -2.37
C ILE A 139 -8.86 -3.86 -1.74
N SER A 140 -10.08 -4.34 -1.89
CA SER A 140 -11.28 -3.77 -1.27
C SER A 140 -12.11 -4.85 -0.57
N GLY A 141 -12.89 -4.47 0.41
CA GLY A 141 -13.73 -5.36 1.21
C GLY A 141 -15.22 -5.23 0.97
N GLY A 142 -15.62 -4.84 -0.24
CA GLY A 142 -17.03 -4.71 -0.58
C GLY A 142 -17.69 -3.43 -0.06
N ASN A 143 -19.04 -3.40 -0.06
CA ASN A 143 -19.85 -2.19 0.09
C ASN A 143 -20.22 -1.84 1.54
N PHE A 144 -19.40 -2.14 2.53
CA PHE A 144 -19.75 -1.89 3.92
C PHE A 144 -18.82 -0.86 4.58
N ASP A 145 -19.34 -0.04 5.46
CA ASP A 145 -18.66 0.88 6.39
C ASP A 145 -17.75 0.10 7.36
N SER A 146 -16.83 -0.72 6.82
CA SER A 146 -16.20 -1.81 7.57
C SER A 146 -14.79 -1.50 8.03
N GLU A 147 -14.22 -0.30 7.67
CA GLU A 147 -12.81 -0.02 7.99
C GLU A 147 -11.94 -1.26 7.66
N PHE A 148 -12.12 -1.78 6.43
CA PHE A 148 -11.75 -3.12 6.00
C PHE A 148 -10.26 -3.42 6.20
N VAL A 149 -9.36 -2.51 5.85
CA VAL A 149 -7.92 -2.76 5.95
C VAL A 149 -7.32 -1.99 7.12
N ASN A 150 -7.39 -2.59 8.31
CA ASN A 150 -6.78 -2.00 9.50
C ASN A 150 -5.28 -2.29 9.58
N ASP A 151 -4.87 -3.49 9.24
CA ASP A 151 -3.47 -3.91 9.27
C ASP A 151 -3.15 -4.85 8.10
N ILE A 152 -1.91 -4.79 7.63
CA ILE A 152 -1.38 -5.62 6.56
C ILE A 152 0.02 -6.10 6.93
N SER A 153 0.36 -7.32 6.55
CA SER A 153 1.66 -7.91 6.80
C SER A 153 2.06 -8.88 5.70
N SER A 154 3.34 -8.92 5.37
CA SER A 154 3.86 -10.02 4.57
C SER A 154 3.66 -11.34 5.31
N ALA A 155 3.34 -12.39 4.57
CA ALA A 155 3.25 -13.75 5.06
C ALA A 155 4.43 -14.62 4.59
N GLY A 156 5.22 -14.13 3.62
CA GLY A 156 6.12 -14.96 2.84
C GLY A 156 5.34 -15.97 1.99
N ASP A 157 5.99 -16.89 1.36
CA ASP A 157 5.36 -17.97 0.57
C ASP A 157 4.77 -19.05 1.50
N VAL A 158 3.50 -18.86 1.94
CA VAL A 158 2.85 -19.78 2.90
C VAL A 158 2.24 -21.00 2.23
N ASN A 159 2.06 -20.96 0.90
CA ASN A 159 1.50 -22.08 0.14
C ASN A 159 2.55 -22.90 -0.60
N GLY A 160 3.81 -22.43 -0.68
CA GLY A 160 4.94 -23.10 -1.31
C GLY A 160 4.93 -23.06 -2.83
N ASP A 161 4.29 -22.03 -3.43
CA ASP A 161 4.20 -21.90 -4.90
C ASP A 161 5.31 -21.04 -5.52
N GLY A 162 6.15 -20.42 -4.69
CA GLY A 162 7.29 -19.61 -5.09
C GLY A 162 6.99 -18.12 -5.22
N PHE A 163 5.79 -17.67 -4.84
CA PHE A 163 5.40 -16.26 -4.76
C PHE A 163 5.15 -15.88 -3.30
N ASP A 164 5.50 -14.65 -2.94
CA ASP A 164 5.20 -14.16 -1.60
C ASP A 164 3.72 -13.81 -1.45
N ASP A 165 3.20 -13.97 -0.23
CA ASP A 165 1.79 -13.82 0.11
C ASP A 165 1.58 -12.65 1.09
N LEU A 166 0.36 -12.11 1.11
CA LEU A 166 -0.05 -10.99 1.97
C LEU A 166 -1.15 -11.43 2.94
N ILE A 167 -1.05 -11.01 4.20
CA ILE A 167 -2.14 -11.11 5.17
C ILE A 167 -2.78 -9.73 5.32
N VAL A 168 -4.12 -9.70 5.24
CA VAL A 168 -4.95 -8.50 5.42
C VAL A 168 -5.86 -8.70 6.63
N GLY A 169 -5.79 -7.79 7.60
CA GLY A 169 -6.65 -7.76 8.76
C GLY A 169 -7.79 -6.76 8.58
N ALA A 170 -9.02 -7.23 8.71
CA ALA A 170 -10.25 -6.46 8.60
C ALA A 170 -11.04 -6.59 9.92
N PHE A 171 -10.74 -5.71 10.91
CA PHE A 171 -11.24 -5.91 12.27
C PHE A 171 -12.74 -5.68 12.43
N ARG A 172 -13.38 -5.02 11.47
CA ARG A 172 -14.82 -4.81 11.39
C ARG A 172 -15.49 -5.43 10.18
N ALA A 173 -14.77 -6.25 9.40
CA ALA A 173 -15.41 -7.01 8.34
C ALA A 173 -16.47 -7.91 9.00
N ALA A 174 -17.71 -7.51 8.88
CA ALA A 174 -18.82 -8.10 9.59
C ALA A 174 -19.56 -9.08 8.66
N ASP A 175 -19.88 -10.25 9.16
CA ASP A 175 -21.17 -10.87 8.84
C ASP A 175 -22.25 -9.78 9.05
N PRO A 176 -23.16 -9.52 8.09
CA PRO A 176 -24.24 -8.54 8.23
C PRO A 176 -25.11 -8.73 9.49
N ASN A 177 -24.90 -9.80 10.22
CA ASN A 177 -25.61 -10.13 11.47
C ASN A 177 -24.73 -10.04 12.73
N ASP A 178 -23.42 -9.81 12.61
CA ASP A 178 -22.49 -9.78 13.76
C ASP A 178 -21.49 -8.62 13.63
N TYR A 179 -21.85 -7.47 14.15
CA TYR A 179 -21.00 -6.28 14.21
C TYR A 179 -19.80 -6.53 15.13
N GLY A 180 -18.61 -6.79 14.55
CA GLY A 180 -17.35 -6.74 15.29
C GLY A 180 -16.58 -8.05 15.43
N SER A 181 -16.95 -9.12 14.73
CA SER A 181 -16.19 -10.38 14.75
C SER A 181 -14.82 -10.25 14.04
N GLY A 182 -14.70 -9.34 13.06
CA GLY A 182 -13.49 -9.19 12.25
C GLY A 182 -13.20 -10.41 11.38
N SER A 183 -12.36 -10.22 10.37
CA SER A 183 -11.89 -11.27 9.48
C SER A 183 -10.41 -11.05 9.15
N SER A 184 -9.74 -12.10 8.76
CA SER A 184 -8.40 -12.03 8.20
C SER A 184 -8.36 -12.80 6.90
N TYR A 185 -7.69 -12.24 5.92
CA TYR A 185 -7.59 -12.80 4.58
C TYR A 185 -6.13 -13.06 4.24
N VAL A 186 -5.86 -14.14 3.52
CA VAL A 186 -4.57 -14.37 2.90
C VAL A 186 -4.75 -14.19 1.39
N VAL A 187 -3.96 -13.32 0.81
CA VAL A 187 -3.91 -13.07 -0.63
C VAL A 187 -2.66 -13.75 -1.16
N PHE A 188 -2.86 -14.84 -1.90
CA PHE A 188 -1.76 -15.60 -2.47
C PHE A 188 -1.17 -14.91 -3.69
N GLY A 189 0.17 -14.76 -3.71
CA GLY A 189 0.91 -14.30 -4.86
C GLY A 189 0.73 -15.18 -6.08
N LYS A 190 1.05 -14.70 -7.27
CA LYS A 190 0.99 -15.50 -8.51
C LYS A 190 1.59 -14.80 -9.70
N ALA A 191 2.26 -15.56 -10.59
CA ALA A 191 2.93 -15.06 -11.81
C ALA A 191 2.07 -14.22 -12.76
N SER A 192 0.75 -14.34 -12.71
CA SER A 192 -0.13 -13.52 -13.56
C SER A 192 -0.38 -12.13 -13.00
N GLY A 193 0.11 -11.81 -11.80
CA GLY A 193 -0.34 -10.67 -11.02
C GLY A 193 -1.84 -10.74 -10.72
N PHE A 194 -2.41 -9.65 -10.26
CA PHE A 194 -3.82 -9.58 -9.91
C PHE A 194 -4.60 -8.71 -10.90
N SER A 195 -5.93 -8.82 -10.87
CA SER A 195 -6.79 -7.83 -11.51
C SER A 195 -6.60 -6.45 -10.86
N ALA A 196 -6.96 -5.38 -11.57
CA ALA A 196 -6.86 -4.02 -11.04
C ALA A 196 -7.56 -3.85 -9.68
N THR A 197 -8.62 -4.63 -9.43
CA THR A 197 -9.30 -4.69 -8.13
C THR A 197 -9.47 -6.14 -7.70
N LEU A 198 -9.14 -6.41 -6.45
CA LEU A 198 -9.35 -7.68 -5.76
C LEU A 198 -10.38 -7.42 -4.66
N ASP A 199 -11.58 -7.94 -4.85
CA ASP A 199 -12.67 -7.86 -3.86
C ASP A 199 -12.61 -9.09 -2.97
N LEU A 200 -12.51 -8.87 -1.65
CA LEU A 200 -12.44 -9.92 -0.63
C LEU A 200 -13.76 -10.09 0.15
N SER A 201 -14.86 -9.47 -0.34
CA SER A 201 -16.18 -9.58 0.28
C SER A 201 -16.88 -10.93 0.03
#